data_89ba967b7f3ea0c651fd9bad84e751e6
#
_entry.id   89ba967b7f3ea0c651fd9bad84e751e6
#
_cell.length_a   1.000
_cell.length_b   1.000
_cell.length_c   1.000
_cell.angle_alpha   90.00
_cell.angle_beta   90.00
_cell.angle_gamma   90.00
#
_symmetry.space_group_name_H-M   'P 1'
#
loop_
_entity.id
_entity.type
_entity.pdbx_description
1 polymer ?
#
loop_
_entity_poly.entity_id
_entity_poly.type
_entity_poly.pdbx_seq_one_letter_code
_entity_poly.pdbx_strand_id
1 'polypeptide(L)'
;MNVHQPVYLTAEGVENLRHELDYLINVKRPALAGRLRKAIQQGDLTENADYITAKEEQGFLEGRIQQIEAMLRNAVIIEEDGPRDEVALGSRVTVVEEGAEEAETFRIIGPAEADPANGKVSHKSPLGQALLGHQAGDTVTVETPGG
;
A
#
# COMPACT_ATOMS: atom_id res chain seq x y z
N MET A 1 -9.99 -1.69 18.39
CA MET A 1 -9.78 -1.75 16.94
C MET A 1 -10.61 -0.70 16.22
N ASN A 2 -9.96 0.12 15.45
CA ASN A 2 -10.59 1.26 14.79
C ASN A 2 -10.99 0.91 13.37
N VAL A 3 -12.22 0.39 13.23
CA VAL A 3 -12.76 0.01 11.92
C VAL A 3 -13.08 1.21 11.02
N HIS A 4 -13.07 2.41 11.59
CA HIS A 4 -13.40 3.64 10.87
C HIS A 4 -12.18 4.52 10.60
N GLN A 5 -10.97 3.99 10.83
CA GLN A 5 -9.77 4.73 10.56
C GLN A 5 -9.63 4.98 9.05
N PRO A 6 -9.48 6.24 8.62
CA PRO A 6 -9.40 6.53 7.19
C PRO A 6 -8.13 5.96 6.56
N VAL A 7 -8.27 5.48 5.34
CA VAL A 7 -7.17 5.00 4.52
C VAL A 7 -6.98 6.00 3.38
N TYR A 8 -5.84 6.69 3.37
CA TYR A 8 -5.58 7.71 2.36
C TYR A 8 -5.04 7.08 1.10
N LEU A 9 -5.77 7.23 0.00
CA LEU A 9 -5.44 6.62 -1.29
C LEU A 9 -5.55 7.65 -2.41
N THR A 10 -4.68 7.53 -3.41
CA THR A 10 -4.86 8.29 -4.63
C THR A 10 -5.97 7.64 -5.46
N ALA A 11 -6.53 8.38 -6.43
CA ALA A 11 -7.51 7.81 -7.34
C ALA A 11 -6.95 6.59 -8.09
N GLU A 12 -5.68 6.68 -8.51
CA GLU A 12 -5.00 5.56 -9.16
C GLU A 12 -4.89 4.35 -8.20
N GLY A 13 -4.56 4.59 -6.94
CA GLY A 13 -4.47 3.54 -5.94
C GLY A 13 -5.80 2.85 -5.72
N VAL A 14 -6.90 3.59 -5.71
CA VAL A 14 -8.24 3.01 -5.60
C VAL A 14 -8.53 2.10 -6.80
N GLU A 15 -8.23 2.56 -8.02
CA GLU A 15 -8.42 1.75 -9.21
C GLU A 15 -7.56 0.48 -9.19
N ASN A 16 -6.30 0.61 -8.79
CA ASN A 16 -5.40 -0.55 -8.70
C ASN A 16 -5.93 -1.58 -7.71
N LEU A 17 -6.45 -1.13 -6.56
CA LEU A 17 -7.03 -2.04 -5.56
C LEU A 17 -8.31 -2.69 -6.07
N ARG A 18 -9.14 -1.95 -6.80
CA ARG A 18 -10.35 -2.53 -7.41
C ARG A 18 -9.99 -3.60 -8.43
N HIS A 19 -8.98 -3.36 -9.27
CA HIS A 19 -8.51 -4.35 -10.24
C HIS A 19 -7.94 -5.57 -9.55
N GLU A 20 -7.15 -5.38 -8.50
CA GLU A 20 -6.61 -6.50 -7.72
C GLU A 20 -7.74 -7.32 -7.10
N LEU A 21 -8.72 -6.65 -6.49
CA LEU A 21 -9.85 -7.31 -5.86
C LEU A 21 -10.64 -8.14 -6.87
N ASP A 22 -10.92 -7.58 -8.03
CA ASP A 22 -11.62 -8.28 -9.10
C ASP A 22 -10.88 -9.54 -9.53
N TYR A 23 -9.57 -9.43 -9.72
CA TYR A 23 -8.72 -10.57 -10.09
C TYR A 23 -8.73 -11.65 -9.01
N LEU A 24 -8.61 -11.25 -7.75
CA LEU A 24 -8.60 -12.22 -6.64
C LEU A 24 -9.93 -12.98 -6.53
N ILE A 25 -11.04 -12.28 -6.70
CA ILE A 25 -12.38 -12.89 -6.56
C ILE A 25 -12.76 -13.71 -7.78
N ASN A 26 -12.49 -13.21 -8.97
CA ASN A 26 -13.01 -13.79 -10.21
C ASN A 26 -12.04 -14.73 -10.92
N VAL A 27 -10.75 -14.66 -10.62
CA VAL A 27 -9.74 -15.51 -11.25
C VAL A 27 -9.06 -16.41 -10.22
N LYS A 28 -8.46 -15.83 -9.19
CA LYS A 28 -7.68 -16.62 -8.23
C LYS A 28 -8.55 -17.50 -7.34
N ARG A 29 -9.63 -16.98 -6.81
CA ARG A 29 -10.51 -17.75 -5.91
C ARG A 29 -11.08 -18.99 -6.59
N PRO A 30 -11.63 -18.90 -7.82
CA PRO A 30 -12.10 -20.12 -8.51
C PRO A 30 -10.99 -21.09 -8.84
N ALA A 31 -9.83 -20.61 -9.27
CA ALA A 31 -8.70 -21.48 -9.59
C ALA A 31 -8.24 -22.27 -8.36
N LEU A 32 -8.16 -21.59 -7.21
CA LEU A 32 -7.76 -22.22 -5.96
C LEU A 32 -8.81 -23.21 -5.48
N ALA A 33 -10.10 -22.89 -5.63
CA ALA A 33 -11.18 -23.83 -5.32
C ALA A 33 -11.06 -25.12 -6.13
N GLY A 34 -10.69 -25.00 -7.41
CA GLY A 34 -10.43 -26.16 -8.26
C GLY A 34 -9.27 -27.00 -7.78
N ARG A 35 -8.18 -26.36 -7.36
CA ARG A 35 -7.02 -27.07 -6.81
C ARG A 35 -7.38 -27.79 -5.51
N LEU A 36 -8.17 -27.18 -4.67
CA LEU A 36 -8.64 -27.81 -3.42
C LEU A 36 -9.48 -29.04 -3.69
N ARG A 37 -10.42 -28.96 -4.66
CA ARG A 37 -11.24 -30.11 -5.04
C ARG A 37 -10.38 -31.27 -5.54
N LYS A 38 -9.38 -31.00 -6.39
CA LYS A 38 -8.47 -32.03 -6.89
C LYS A 38 -7.66 -32.66 -5.75
N ALA A 39 -7.18 -31.83 -4.83
CA ALA A 39 -6.39 -32.32 -3.70
C ALA A 39 -7.23 -33.23 -2.78
N ILE A 40 -8.49 -32.87 -2.53
CA ILE A 40 -9.40 -33.68 -1.74
C ILE A 40 -9.60 -35.07 -2.37
N GLN A 41 -9.68 -35.13 -3.68
CA GLN A 41 -9.87 -36.39 -4.39
C GLN A 41 -8.66 -37.33 -4.30
N GLN A 42 -7.50 -36.83 -3.93
CA GLN A 42 -6.28 -37.63 -3.85
C GLN A 42 -6.17 -38.49 -2.57
N GLY A 43 -7.07 -38.30 -1.62
CA GLY A 43 -7.14 -39.14 -0.43
C GLY A 43 -6.89 -38.45 0.89
N ASP A 44 -6.06 -39.05 1.75
CA ASP A 44 -5.86 -38.60 3.14
C ASP A 44 -5.37 -37.15 3.21
N LEU A 45 -6.18 -36.28 3.82
CA LEU A 45 -5.90 -34.86 3.94
C LEU A 45 -4.80 -34.54 4.93
N THR A 46 -4.53 -35.42 5.88
CA THR A 46 -3.51 -35.22 6.92
C THR A 46 -2.10 -35.19 6.37
N GLU A 47 -1.84 -36.00 5.33
CA GLU A 47 -0.52 -36.12 4.70
C GLU A 47 -0.50 -35.58 3.28
N ASN A 48 -1.58 -34.93 2.86
CA ASN A 48 -1.71 -34.43 1.49
C ASN A 48 -1.08 -33.04 1.39
N ALA A 49 0.13 -32.98 0.86
CA ALA A 49 0.87 -31.73 0.72
C ALA A 49 0.15 -30.72 -0.19
N ASP A 50 -0.49 -31.21 -1.25
CA ASP A 50 -1.25 -30.33 -2.16
C ASP A 50 -2.41 -29.66 -1.46
N TYR A 51 -3.12 -30.41 -0.62
CA TYR A 51 -4.23 -29.89 0.17
C TYR A 51 -3.75 -28.86 1.19
N ILE A 52 -2.68 -29.18 1.90
CA ILE A 52 -2.12 -28.27 2.92
C ILE A 52 -1.68 -26.96 2.30
N THR A 53 -0.95 -27.03 1.18
CA THR A 53 -0.49 -25.84 0.47
C THR A 53 -1.67 -25.00 -0.05
N ALA A 54 -2.65 -25.64 -0.65
CA ALA A 54 -3.83 -24.94 -1.19
C ALA A 54 -4.64 -24.29 -0.06
N LYS A 55 -4.73 -24.93 1.11
CA LYS A 55 -5.42 -24.35 2.27
C LYS A 55 -4.70 -23.12 2.81
N GLU A 56 -3.38 -23.17 2.85
CA GLU A 56 -2.58 -22.00 3.25
C GLU A 56 -2.78 -20.83 2.28
N GLU A 57 -2.73 -21.12 0.98
CA GLU A 57 -2.96 -20.09 -0.04
C GLU A 57 -4.37 -19.52 0.07
N GLN A 58 -5.36 -20.34 0.39
CA GLN A 58 -6.73 -19.87 0.58
C GLN A 58 -6.81 -18.87 1.73
N GLY A 59 -6.11 -19.16 2.84
CA GLY A 59 -6.05 -18.23 3.96
C GLY A 59 -5.47 -16.87 3.57
N PHE A 60 -4.35 -16.87 2.85
CA PHE A 60 -3.72 -15.64 2.38
C PHE A 60 -4.62 -14.89 1.39
N LEU A 61 -5.24 -15.62 0.48
CA LEU A 61 -6.15 -15.04 -0.51
C LEU A 61 -7.33 -14.33 0.14
N GLU A 62 -8.03 -15.04 1.06
CA GLU A 62 -9.20 -14.46 1.72
C GLU A 62 -8.80 -13.30 2.64
N GLY A 63 -7.65 -13.39 3.29
CA GLY A 63 -7.14 -12.30 4.09
C GLY A 63 -6.84 -11.05 3.27
N ARG A 64 -6.25 -11.23 2.09
CA ARG A 64 -5.97 -10.11 1.19
C ARG A 64 -7.27 -9.48 0.66
N ILE A 65 -8.26 -10.31 0.30
CA ILE A 65 -9.57 -9.81 -0.15
C ILE A 65 -10.20 -8.95 0.94
N GLN A 66 -10.21 -9.42 2.18
CA GLN A 66 -10.78 -8.68 3.30
C GLN A 66 -10.03 -7.36 3.53
N GLN A 67 -8.70 -7.39 3.43
CA GLN A 67 -7.88 -6.21 3.59
C GLN A 67 -8.22 -5.15 2.54
N ILE A 68 -8.31 -5.56 1.27
CA ILE A 68 -8.63 -4.63 0.17
C ILE A 68 -10.03 -4.06 0.35
N GLU A 69 -11.01 -4.91 0.70
CA GLU A 69 -12.38 -4.47 0.92
C GLU A 69 -12.45 -3.44 2.05
N ALA A 70 -11.71 -3.66 3.14
CA ALA A 70 -11.66 -2.71 4.24
C ALA A 70 -11.01 -1.39 3.82
N MET A 71 -9.92 -1.45 3.07
CA MET A 71 -9.26 -0.25 2.56
C MET A 71 -10.18 0.57 1.68
N LEU A 72 -10.93 -0.09 0.78
CA LEU A 72 -11.84 0.60 -0.11
C LEU A 72 -13.03 1.21 0.64
N ARG A 73 -13.52 0.53 1.69
CA ARG A 73 -14.62 1.08 2.51
C ARG A 73 -14.21 2.34 3.26
N ASN A 74 -12.96 2.41 3.69
CA ASN A 74 -12.46 3.51 4.51
C ASN A 74 -11.62 4.50 3.71
N ALA A 75 -11.64 4.41 2.39
CA ALA A 75 -10.80 5.22 1.52
C ALA A 75 -11.17 6.69 1.57
N VAL A 76 -10.14 7.52 1.72
CA VAL A 76 -10.23 8.97 1.56
C VAL A 76 -9.30 9.32 0.41
N ILE A 77 -9.86 9.90 -0.64
CA ILE A 77 -9.08 10.18 -1.85
C ILE A 77 -8.15 11.36 -1.62
N ILE A 78 -6.87 11.13 -1.89
CA ILE A 78 -5.85 12.18 -1.84
C ILE A 78 -5.96 12.99 -3.13
N GLU A 79 -6.21 14.28 -3.00
CA GLU A 79 -6.25 15.17 -4.15
C GLU A 79 -4.84 15.61 -4.52
N GLU A 80 -4.50 15.41 -5.80
CA GLU A 80 -3.22 15.84 -6.35
C GLU A 80 -3.38 17.17 -7.03
N ASP A 81 -3.80 18.15 -6.28
CA ASP A 81 -4.01 19.48 -6.84
C ASP A 81 -2.69 20.19 -7.10
N GLY A 82 -2.75 21.23 -7.91
CA GLY A 82 -1.61 22.02 -8.33
C GLY A 82 -0.80 22.62 -7.19
N PRO A 83 -0.03 23.68 -7.49
CA PRO A 83 0.94 24.21 -6.54
C PRO A 83 0.30 24.61 -5.21
N ARG A 84 0.97 24.24 -4.13
CA ARG A 84 0.54 24.58 -2.78
C ARG A 84 1.66 25.34 -2.07
N ASP A 85 1.28 26.20 -1.14
CA ASP A 85 2.25 26.98 -0.39
C ASP A 85 3.03 26.13 0.60
N GLU A 86 2.45 25.02 1.03
CA GLU A 86 3.13 24.13 1.97
C GLU A 86 2.89 22.68 1.62
N VAL A 87 3.78 21.82 2.11
CA VAL A 87 3.71 20.38 1.86
C VAL A 87 2.50 19.79 2.55
N ALA A 88 1.67 19.10 1.79
CA ALA A 88 0.49 18.40 2.28
C ALA A 88 0.44 16.99 1.72
N LEU A 89 -0.49 16.20 2.21
CA LEU A 89 -0.74 14.87 1.67
C LEU A 89 -1.07 14.99 0.17
N GLY A 90 -0.36 14.22 -0.65
CA GLY A 90 -0.49 14.28 -2.11
C GLY A 90 0.53 15.19 -2.80
N SER A 91 1.27 15.99 -2.04
CA SER A 91 2.25 16.91 -2.61
C SER A 91 3.47 16.18 -3.15
N ARG A 92 4.02 16.75 -4.24
CA ARG A 92 5.36 16.39 -4.72
C ARG A 92 6.35 17.37 -4.15
N VAL A 93 7.39 16.85 -3.52
CA VAL A 93 8.41 17.66 -2.86
C VAL A 93 9.77 17.32 -3.42
N THR A 94 10.47 18.33 -3.92
CA THR A 94 11.83 18.17 -4.39
C THR A 94 12.78 18.67 -3.30
N VAL A 95 13.70 17.80 -2.88
CA VAL A 95 14.63 18.10 -1.81
C VAL A 95 16.06 17.85 -2.26
N VAL A 96 16.99 18.58 -1.65
CA VAL A 96 18.42 18.38 -1.86
C VAL A 96 19.02 18.09 -0.50
N GLU A 97 19.67 16.94 -0.37
CA GLU A 97 20.37 16.59 0.85
C GLU A 97 21.58 17.50 1.03
N GLU A 98 21.83 17.93 2.27
CA GLU A 98 22.97 18.80 2.55
C GLU A 98 24.28 18.14 2.10
N GLY A 99 25.02 18.84 1.23
CA GLY A 99 26.25 18.33 0.68
C GLY A 99 26.09 17.54 -0.63
N ALA A 100 24.87 17.25 -1.05
CA ALA A 100 24.61 16.54 -2.30
C ALA A 100 24.40 17.54 -3.44
N GLU A 101 24.69 17.12 -4.67
CA GLU A 101 24.48 17.95 -5.85
C GLU A 101 23.16 17.64 -6.55
N GLU A 102 22.64 16.42 -6.37
CA GLU A 102 21.43 15.98 -7.04
C GLU A 102 20.19 16.14 -6.15
N ALA A 103 19.11 16.59 -6.77
CA ALA A 103 17.83 16.69 -6.11
C ALA A 103 17.06 15.38 -6.23
N GLU A 104 16.27 15.08 -5.20
CA GLU A 104 15.38 13.95 -5.22
C GLU A 104 13.94 14.45 -5.08
N THR A 105 13.02 13.85 -5.81
CA THR A 105 11.62 14.21 -5.74
C THR A 105 10.85 13.10 -5.06
N PHE A 106 10.09 13.46 -4.04
CA PHE A 106 9.22 12.55 -3.30
C PHE A 106 7.78 12.99 -3.41
N ARG A 107 6.90 12.03 -3.34
CA ARG A 107 5.46 12.27 -3.27
C ARG A 107 4.97 11.76 -1.91
N ILE A 108 4.25 12.62 -1.20
CA ILE A 108 3.73 12.29 0.13
C ILE A 108 2.37 11.63 -0.04
N ILE A 109 2.27 10.36 0.34
CA ILE A 109 1.05 9.56 0.17
C ILE A 109 0.72 8.82 1.45
N GLY A 110 -0.38 8.05 1.42
CA GLY A 110 -0.74 7.19 2.52
C GLY A 110 0.11 5.93 2.58
N PRO A 111 0.15 5.24 3.74
CA PRO A 111 0.99 4.05 3.91
C PRO A 111 0.67 2.91 2.92
N ALA A 112 -0.57 2.79 2.49
CA ALA A 112 -0.99 1.70 1.60
C ALA A 112 -0.31 1.74 0.23
N GLU A 113 0.09 2.93 -0.24
CA GLU A 113 0.74 3.11 -1.53
C GLU A 113 2.22 3.46 -1.39
N ALA A 114 2.76 3.45 -0.17
CA ALA A 114 4.15 3.82 0.05
C ALA A 114 5.11 2.90 -0.70
N ASP A 115 6.07 3.50 -1.37
CA ASP A 115 7.10 2.79 -2.13
C ASP A 115 8.33 3.70 -2.22
N PRO A 116 9.16 3.73 -1.16
CA PRO A 116 10.29 4.66 -1.10
C PRO A 116 11.25 4.52 -2.28
N ALA A 117 11.40 3.32 -2.82
CA ALA A 117 12.29 3.09 -3.96
C ALA A 117 11.83 3.86 -5.21
N ASN A 118 10.52 4.14 -5.31
CA ASN A 118 9.94 4.89 -6.42
C ASN A 118 9.52 6.29 -6.02
N GLY A 119 10.06 6.80 -4.91
CA GLY A 119 9.81 8.16 -4.46
C GLY A 119 8.46 8.39 -3.80
N LYS A 120 7.76 7.34 -3.42
CA LYS A 120 6.46 7.45 -2.73
C LYS A 120 6.67 7.23 -1.24
N VAL A 121 6.55 8.29 -0.47
CA VAL A 121 6.83 8.28 0.96
C VAL A 121 5.54 8.41 1.75
N SER A 122 5.39 7.56 2.76
CA SER A 122 4.23 7.66 3.64
C SER A 122 4.28 8.95 4.45
N HIS A 123 3.13 9.60 4.63
CA HIS A 123 3.01 10.76 5.50
C HIS A 123 3.31 10.41 6.97
N LYS A 124 3.28 9.13 7.31
CA LYS A 124 3.61 8.64 8.66
C LYS A 124 5.08 8.28 8.82
N SER A 125 5.85 8.23 7.73
CA SER A 125 7.29 7.94 7.80
C SER A 125 8.04 9.14 8.38
N PRO A 126 9.27 8.93 8.91
CA PRO A 126 10.07 10.04 9.42
C PRO A 126 10.28 11.16 8.39
N LEU A 127 10.57 10.81 7.15
CA LEU A 127 10.75 11.81 6.09
C LEU A 127 9.43 12.54 5.79
N GLY A 128 8.33 11.80 5.67
CA GLY A 128 7.02 12.41 5.41
C GLY A 128 6.61 13.36 6.52
N GLN A 129 6.78 12.96 7.77
CA GLN A 129 6.45 13.80 8.92
C GLN A 129 7.31 15.05 8.99
N ALA A 130 8.59 14.92 8.64
CA ALA A 130 9.51 16.05 8.65
C ALA A 130 9.17 17.09 7.58
N LEU A 131 8.65 16.65 6.44
CA LEU A 131 8.35 17.53 5.31
C LEU A 131 6.98 18.20 5.41
N LEU A 132 5.99 17.53 6.03
CA LEU A 132 4.63 18.07 6.11
C LEU A 132 4.60 19.43 6.78
N GLY A 133 3.85 20.36 6.19
CA GLY A 133 3.68 21.70 6.72
C GLY A 133 4.80 22.68 6.38
N HIS A 134 5.88 22.22 5.80
CA HIS A 134 7.01 23.07 5.41
C HIS A 134 6.78 23.70 4.03
N GLN A 135 7.51 24.78 3.78
CA GLN A 135 7.43 25.52 2.53
C GLN A 135 8.73 25.40 1.76
N ALA A 136 8.66 25.72 0.47
CA ALA A 136 9.86 25.76 -0.37
C ALA A 136 10.88 26.71 0.24
N GLY A 137 12.14 26.28 0.29
CA GLY A 137 13.21 27.03 0.91
C GLY A 137 13.50 26.66 2.36
N ASP A 138 12.60 25.92 2.99
CA ASP A 138 12.81 25.44 4.36
C ASP A 138 13.89 24.36 4.41
N THR A 139 14.59 24.31 5.55
CA THR A 139 15.53 23.22 5.84
C THR A 139 14.91 22.37 6.94
N VAL A 140 14.88 21.06 6.75
CA VAL A 140 14.31 20.13 7.72
C VAL A 140 15.33 19.09 8.13
N THR A 141 15.19 18.57 9.34
CA THR A 141 16.02 17.49 9.84
C THR A 141 15.16 16.24 9.96
N VAL A 142 15.67 15.14 9.39
CA VAL A 142 14.99 13.86 9.42
C VAL A 142 15.80 12.89 10.25
N GLU A 143 15.19 12.34 11.29
CA GLU A 143 15.81 11.30 12.10
C GLU A 143 15.38 9.95 11.53
N THR A 144 16.36 9.13 11.15
CA THR A 144 16.12 7.79 10.64
C THR A 144 16.66 6.75 11.61
N PRO A 145 16.15 5.50 11.56
CA PRO A 145 16.67 4.44 12.44
C PRO A 145 18.16 4.16 12.27
N GLY A 146 18.74 4.52 11.14
CA GLY A 146 20.16 4.35 10.91
C GLY A 146 21.02 5.57 11.23
N GLY A 147 20.43 6.60 11.83
CA GLY A 147 21.12 7.83 12.18
C GLY A 147 20.84 8.98 11.22
#